data_2842560075af6710978cbadd3d9fe81e
#
_entry.id   2842560075af6710978cbadd3d9fe81e
#
_cell.length_a   1.000
_cell.length_b   1.000
_cell.length_c   1.000
_cell.angle_alpha   90.00
_cell.angle_beta   90.00
_cell.angle_gamma   90.00
#
_symmetry.space_group_name_H-M   'P 1'
#
loop_
_entity.id
_entity.type
_entity.pdbx_description
1 polymer ?
#
loop_
_entity_poly.entity_id
_entity_poly.type
_entity_poly.pdbx_seq_one_letter_code
_entity_poly.pdbx_strand_id
1 'polypeptide(L)'
;MNQGIPVAEEQANTRSGGYMEALLMKLQADVASRKQPRSELIPMLRVVTMVLAISAVAFELGTRSVDANSGFIARVEARERLASLTSQLDAQQGVIDFQKARIERLEQAQALSSKYAIGADLAMSIQDIALAEGVDPELAFELVRVESRFNPRAVSPVGALGLTQLMPATARLLSPGISRQQIFDRETNLRLGFRFFNSLVKYYKGDVRLALLAYNRGPTTVDRLLAQGVDPSNGYATLVTGVRAGRNN
;
A
#
# COMPACT_ATOMS: atom_id res chain seq x y z
N MET A 1 55.44 -35.33 -39.89
CA MET A 1 55.13 -35.61 -38.48
C MET A 1 54.02 -34.70 -38.04
N ASN A 2 52.87 -35.24 -37.90
CA ASN A 2 51.62 -34.57 -37.55
C ASN A 2 51.38 -34.73 -36.05
N GLN A 3 51.32 -33.66 -35.31
CA GLN A 3 50.88 -33.75 -33.90
C GLN A 3 49.64 -32.91 -33.70
N GLY A 4 48.60 -33.60 -33.33
CA GLY A 4 47.26 -33.11 -33.14
C GLY A 4 47.12 -32.14 -31.95
N ILE A 5 46.23 -31.21 -32.10
CA ILE A 5 45.75 -30.24 -31.10
C ILE A 5 44.66 -30.91 -30.28
N PRO A 6 44.55 -30.64 -28.99
CA PRO A 6 43.89 -31.52 -28.01
C PRO A 6 42.38 -31.41 -27.97
N VAL A 7 41.75 -32.57 -27.78
CA VAL A 7 40.33 -32.87 -27.58
C VAL A 7 39.67 -32.22 -26.34
N ALA A 8 40.40 -31.32 -25.65
CA ALA A 8 39.91 -30.74 -24.37
C ALA A 8 38.84 -29.63 -24.53
N GLU A 9 38.82 -28.93 -25.68
CA GLU A 9 37.91 -27.78 -25.87
C GLU A 9 36.50 -28.23 -26.27
N GLU A 10 36.36 -29.37 -26.96
CA GLU A 10 35.08 -29.92 -27.38
C GLU A 10 34.30 -30.54 -26.19
N GLN A 11 35.00 -31.06 -25.16
CA GLN A 11 34.38 -31.63 -23.98
C GLN A 11 33.91 -30.56 -22.96
N ALA A 12 34.47 -29.37 -22.97
CA ALA A 12 34.03 -28.26 -22.09
C ALA A 12 32.70 -27.67 -22.63
N ASN A 13 32.53 -27.60 -23.94
CA ASN A 13 31.34 -27.04 -24.59
C ASN A 13 30.10 -27.95 -24.43
N THR A 14 30.27 -29.28 -24.51
CA THR A 14 29.20 -30.24 -24.29
C THR A 14 28.76 -30.34 -22.83
N ARG A 15 29.68 -30.11 -21.87
CA ARG A 15 29.33 -30.09 -20.44
C ARG A 15 28.53 -28.85 -20.03
N SER A 16 28.79 -27.67 -20.61
CA SER A 16 28.05 -26.45 -20.29
C SER A 16 26.61 -26.46 -20.85
N GLY A 17 26.41 -27.05 -22.05
CA GLY A 17 25.08 -27.22 -22.62
C GLY A 17 24.20 -28.15 -21.82
N GLY A 18 24.75 -29.30 -21.38
CA GLY A 18 24.01 -30.27 -20.56
C GLY A 18 23.63 -29.73 -19.15
N TYR A 19 24.46 -28.87 -18.58
CA TYR A 19 24.15 -28.27 -17.27
C TYR A 19 23.02 -27.25 -17.38
N MET A 20 22.98 -26.48 -18.46
CA MET A 20 21.94 -25.49 -18.72
C MET A 20 20.58 -26.16 -19.00
N GLU A 21 20.58 -27.24 -19.78
CA GLU A 21 19.36 -28.04 -20.02
C GLU A 21 18.84 -28.70 -18.71
N ALA A 22 19.74 -29.28 -17.93
CA ALA A 22 19.36 -29.85 -16.62
C ALA A 22 18.83 -28.82 -15.63
N LEU A 23 19.38 -27.59 -15.62
CA LEU A 23 18.90 -26.48 -14.83
C LEU A 23 17.52 -25.99 -15.29
N LEU A 24 17.30 -25.92 -16.60
CA LEU A 24 16.01 -25.57 -17.19
C LEU A 24 14.92 -26.60 -16.89
N MET A 25 15.23 -27.88 -17.00
CA MET A 25 14.30 -28.96 -16.64
C MET A 25 13.94 -28.90 -15.14
N LYS A 26 14.92 -28.61 -14.28
CA LYS A 26 14.70 -28.49 -12.84
C LYS A 26 13.85 -27.28 -12.48
N LEU A 27 14.07 -26.13 -13.13
CA LEU A 27 13.25 -24.92 -12.97
C LEU A 27 11.83 -25.13 -13.49
N GLN A 28 11.65 -25.81 -14.63
CA GLN A 28 10.34 -26.15 -15.16
C GLN A 28 9.58 -27.14 -14.26
N ALA A 29 10.25 -28.11 -13.66
CA ALA A 29 9.65 -29.05 -12.73
C ALA A 29 9.25 -28.37 -11.40
N ASP A 30 10.05 -27.40 -10.92
CA ASP A 30 9.76 -26.64 -9.68
C ASP A 30 8.58 -25.67 -9.89
N VAL A 31 8.46 -25.06 -11.07
CA VAL A 31 7.31 -24.23 -11.46
C VAL A 31 6.04 -25.06 -11.63
N ALA A 32 6.14 -26.28 -12.16
CA ALA A 32 5.00 -27.18 -12.35
C ALA A 32 4.48 -27.79 -11.03
N SER A 33 5.34 -27.91 -10.00
CA SER A 33 4.97 -28.49 -8.71
C SER A 33 4.28 -27.52 -7.74
N ARG A 34 4.40 -26.23 -7.96
CA ARG A 34 3.73 -25.20 -7.13
C ARG A 34 2.30 -24.98 -7.62
N LYS A 35 1.31 -25.35 -6.82
CA LYS A 35 -0.10 -24.97 -6.99
C LYS A 35 -0.28 -23.47 -6.71
N GLN A 36 0.34 -22.62 -7.52
CA GLN A 36 0.10 -21.16 -7.44
C GLN A 36 -1.00 -20.75 -8.41
N PRO A 37 -1.82 -19.75 -8.08
CA PRO A 37 -2.85 -19.26 -9.00
C PRO A 37 -2.20 -18.77 -10.31
N ARG A 38 -2.82 -19.08 -11.43
CA ARG A 38 -2.33 -18.75 -12.79
C ARG A 38 -1.93 -17.30 -13.01
N SER A 39 -2.45 -16.40 -12.19
CA SER A 39 -2.14 -14.96 -12.23
C SER A 39 -0.70 -14.60 -11.82
N GLU A 40 -0.04 -15.43 -11.02
CA GLU A 40 1.35 -15.19 -10.60
C GLU A 40 2.39 -15.83 -11.50
N LEU A 41 1.99 -16.80 -12.33
CA LEU A 41 2.90 -17.50 -13.25
C LEU A 41 3.32 -16.64 -14.45
N ILE A 42 2.46 -15.74 -14.91
CA ILE A 42 2.71 -14.91 -16.10
C ILE A 42 3.88 -13.92 -15.90
N PRO A 43 3.96 -13.16 -14.79
CA PRO A 43 5.10 -12.26 -14.57
C PRO A 43 6.40 -13.03 -14.33
N MET A 44 6.36 -14.16 -13.62
CA MET A 44 7.54 -14.97 -13.34
C MET A 44 8.11 -15.62 -14.62
N LEU A 45 7.25 -16.08 -15.52
CA LEU A 45 7.64 -16.62 -16.82
C LEU A 45 8.29 -15.56 -17.72
N ARG A 46 7.80 -14.31 -17.68
CA ARG A 46 8.39 -13.17 -18.41
C ARG A 46 9.79 -12.81 -17.91
N VAL A 47 10.02 -12.83 -16.59
CA VAL A 47 11.35 -12.60 -16.00
C VAL A 47 12.32 -13.71 -16.41
N VAL A 48 11.91 -14.97 -16.38
CA VAL A 48 12.74 -16.11 -16.79
C VAL A 48 13.09 -16.04 -18.28
N THR A 49 12.13 -15.75 -19.16
CA THR A 49 12.38 -15.60 -20.60
C THR A 49 13.29 -14.42 -20.93
N MET A 50 13.20 -13.33 -20.16
CA MET A 50 14.07 -12.17 -20.35
C MET A 50 15.51 -12.43 -19.87
N VAL A 51 15.70 -13.12 -18.75
CA VAL A 51 17.03 -13.55 -18.27
C VAL A 51 17.68 -14.50 -19.28
N LEU A 52 16.94 -15.42 -19.87
CA LEU A 52 17.44 -16.32 -20.91
C LEU A 52 17.81 -15.58 -22.20
N ALA A 53 17.03 -14.56 -22.60
CA ALA A 53 17.36 -13.72 -23.75
C ALA A 53 18.66 -12.92 -23.53
N ILE A 54 18.88 -12.39 -22.33
CA ILE A 54 20.12 -11.68 -21.95
C ILE A 54 21.32 -12.65 -21.99
N SER A 55 21.15 -13.87 -21.49
CA SER A 55 22.22 -14.88 -21.49
C SER A 55 22.56 -15.36 -22.92
N ALA A 56 21.59 -15.50 -23.79
CA ALA A 56 21.80 -15.87 -25.20
C ALA A 56 22.57 -14.78 -25.97
N VAL A 57 22.22 -13.51 -25.78
CA VAL A 57 22.92 -12.36 -26.38
C VAL A 57 24.37 -12.27 -25.88
N ALA A 58 24.62 -12.53 -24.60
CA ALA A 58 25.97 -12.53 -24.02
C ALA A 58 26.81 -13.69 -24.57
N PHE A 59 26.20 -14.84 -24.83
CA PHE A 59 26.87 -16.03 -25.42
C PHE A 59 27.22 -15.83 -26.88
N GLU A 60 26.32 -15.30 -27.74
CA GLU A 60 26.62 -15.02 -29.16
C GLU A 60 27.72 -13.95 -29.31
N LEU A 61 27.84 -12.99 -28.42
CA LEU A 61 28.87 -11.96 -28.43
C LEU A 61 30.24 -12.51 -27.99
N GLY A 62 30.27 -13.59 -27.19
CA GLY A 62 31.50 -14.22 -26.69
C GLY A 62 32.20 -15.15 -27.68
N THR A 63 31.52 -15.63 -28.74
CA THR A 63 32.03 -16.67 -29.66
C THR A 63 32.63 -16.15 -30.96
N ARG A 64 32.53 -14.85 -31.28
CA ARG A 64 33.18 -14.27 -32.44
C ARG A 64 34.59 -13.81 -32.10
N SER A 65 35.61 -14.44 -32.75
CA SER A 65 36.99 -13.96 -32.77
C SER A 65 37.03 -12.60 -33.48
N VAL A 66 37.26 -11.57 -32.75
CA VAL A 66 37.06 -10.19 -33.20
C VAL A 66 38.39 -9.46 -33.09
N ASP A 67 38.80 -8.78 -34.20
CA ASP A 67 39.86 -7.77 -34.18
C ASP A 67 39.69 -6.82 -32.99
N ALA A 68 40.75 -6.42 -32.30
CA ALA A 68 40.75 -5.71 -31.03
C ALA A 68 39.85 -4.45 -31.03
N ASN A 69 39.67 -3.81 -32.16
CA ASN A 69 38.86 -2.60 -32.32
C ASN A 69 37.37 -2.90 -32.41
N SER A 70 36.95 -3.99 -33.06
CA SER A 70 35.55 -4.46 -33.14
C SER A 70 35.11 -5.07 -31.81
N GLY A 71 36.01 -5.68 -31.04
CA GLY A 71 35.74 -6.17 -29.70
C GLY A 71 35.43 -5.06 -28.68
N PHE A 72 36.02 -3.89 -28.84
CA PHE A 72 35.71 -2.74 -27.98
C PHE A 72 34.32 -2.19 -28.25
N ILE A 73 33.95 -1.99 -29.54
CA ILE A 73 32.63 -1.50 -29.94
C ILE A 73 31.53 -2.48 -29.49
N ALA A 74 31.71 -3.78 -29.71
CA ALA A 74 30.74 -4.79 -29.27
C ALA A 74 30.54 -4.81 -27.74
N ARG A 75 31.60 -4.55 -26.95
CA ARG A 75 31.49 -4.43 -25.48
C ARG A 75 30.75 -3.18 -25.05
N VAL A 76 30.92 -2.06 -25.73
CA VAL A 76 30.20 -0.80 -25.45
C VAL A 76 28.70 -0.99 -25.76
N GLU A 77 28.37 -1.52 -26.94
CA GLU A 77 26.98 -1.82 -27.32
C GLU A 77 26.31 -2.81 -26.37
N ALA A 78 27.04 -3.85 -25.94
CA ALA A 78 26.50 -4.81 -24.97
C ALA A 78 26.25 -4.16 -23.61
N ARG A 79 27.11 -3.25 -23.14
CA ARG A 79 26.91 -2.48 -21.91
C ARG A 79 25.68 -1.57 -22.00
N GLU A 80 25.53 -0.86 -23.12
CA GLU A 80 24.38 0.02 -23.34
C GLU A 80 23.06 -0.77 -23.38
N ARG A 81 23.07 -1.92 -24.06
CA ARG A 81 21.91 -2.83 -24.09
C ARG A 81 21.57 -3.38 -22.70
N LEU A 82 22.57 -3.82 -21.94
CA LEU A 82 22.39 -4.27 -20.56
C LEU A 82 21.83 -3.15 -19.69
N ALA A 83 22.36 -1.94 -19.78
CA ALA A 83 21.86 -0.80 -19.03
C ALA A 83 20.39 -0.46 -19.39
N SER A 84 20.07 -0.50 -20.69
CA SER A 84 18.68 -0.26 -21.14
C SER A 84 17.72 -1.34 -20.66
N LEU A 85 18.12 -2.61 -20.71
CA LEU A 85 17.32 -3.75 -20.23
C LEU A 85 17.13 -3.70 -18.71
N THR A 86 18.17 -3.34 -17.95
CA THR A 86 18.06 -3.15 -16.51
C THR A 86 17.08 -2.02 -16.17
N SER A 87 17.16 -0.90 -16.87
CA SER A 87 16.22 0.22 -16.70
C SER A 87 14.77 -0.18 -17.02
N GLN A 88 14.57 -1.01 -18.06
CA GLN A 88 13.23 -1.51 -18.41
C GLN A 88 12.70 -2.48 -17.34
N LEU A 89 13.56 -3.34 -16.78
CA LEU A 89 13.20 -4.23 -15.68
C LEU A 89 12.79 -3.43 -14.43
N ASP A 90 13.58 -2.43 -14.06
CA ASP A 90 13.27 -1.58 -12.89
C ASP A 90 11.95 -0.83 -13.09
N ALA A 91 11.69 -0.33 -14.30
CA ALA A 91 10.43 0.32 -14.63
C ALA A 91 9.24 -0.65 -14.57
N GLN A 92 9.39 -1.87 -15.09
CA GLN A 92 8.34 -2.90 -15.01
C GLN A 92 8.09 -3.34 -13.57
N GLN A 93 9.15 -3.50 -12.77
CA GLN A 93 9.02 -3.84 -11.36
C GLN A 93 8.25 -2.75 -10.61
N GLY A 94 8.53 -1.48 -10.87
CA GLY A 94 7.78 -0.36 -10.29
C GLY A 94 6.28 -0.39 -10.66
N VAL A 95 5.94 -0.76 -11.89
CA VAL A 95 4.54 -0.94 -12.30
C VAL A 95 3.88 -2.10 -11.56
N ILE A 96 4.57 -3.23 -11.41
CA ILE A 96 4.07 -4.40 -10.69
C ILE A 96 3.82 -4.06 -9.22
N ASP A 97 4.76 -3.39 -8.56
CA ASP A 97 4.65 -3.00 -7.16
C ASP A 97 3.49 -2.01 -6.95
N PHE A 98 3.32 -1.06 -7.88
CA PHE A 98 2.18 -0.14 -7.86
C PHE A 98 0.84 -0.88 -8.03
N GLN A 99 0.75 -1.81 -8.98
CA GLN A 99 -0.47 -2.60 -9.19
C GLN A 99 -0.79 -3.49 -7.99
N LYS A 100 0.24 -4.10 -7.38
CA LYS A 100 0.08 -4.91 -6.17
C LYS A 100 -0.47 -4.08 -5.01
N ALA A 101 0.13 -2.94 -4.72
CA ALA A 101 -0.36 -2.03 -3.69
C ALA A 101 -1.81 -1.57 -3.96
N ARG A 102 -2.17 -1.36 -5.23
CA ARG A 102 -3.54 -1.01 -5.62
C ARG A 102 -4.53 -2.15 -5.38
N ILE A 103 -4.15 -3.39 -5.68
CA ILE A 103 -4.97 -4.57 -5.44
C ILE A 103 -5.19 -4.76 -3.94
N GLU A 104 -4.13 -4.74 -3.13
CA GLU A 104 -4.22 -4.85 -1.67
C GLU A 104 -5.16 -3.80 -1.07
N ARG A 105 -5.07 -2.57 -1.56
CA ARG A 105 -5.96 -1.48 -1.13
C ARG A 105 -7.43 -1.74 -1.50
N LEU A 106 -7.70 -2.25 -2.70
CA LEU A 106 -9.06 -2.60 -3.13
C LEU A 106 -9.62 -3.76 -2.33
N GLU A 107 -8.82 -4.78 -2.04
CA GLU A 107 -9.21 -5.93 -1.21
C GLU A 107 -9.54 -5.50 0.22
N GLN A 108 -8.73 -4.62 0.81
CA GLN A 108 -9.01 -4.03 2.13
C GLN A 108 -10.31 -3.24 2.13
N ALA A 109 -10.52 -2.36 1.13
CA ALA A 109 -11.75 -1.59 1.00
C ALA A 109 -12.99 -2.49 0.82
N GLN A 110 -12.86 -3.57 0.05
CA GLN A 110 -13.91 -4.55 -0.15
C GLN A 110 -14.23 -5.32 1.15
N ALA A 111 -13.21 -5.71 1.90
CA ALA A 111 -13.38 -6.37 3.19
C ALA A 111 -14.11 -5.44 4.19
N LEU A 112 -13.71 -4.16 4.25
CA LEU A 112 -14.35 -3.16 5.10
C LEU A 112 -15.77 -2.83 4.64
N SER A 113 -16.01 -2.74 3.33
CA SER A 113 -17.34 -2.60 2.73
C SER A 113 -18.26 -3.73 3.20
N SER A 114 -17.78 -4.97 3.15
CA SER A 114 -18.55 -6.15 3.60
C SER A 114 -18.76 -6.16 5.11
N LYS A 115 -17.70 -5.85 5.90
CA LYS A 115 -17.75 -5.81 7.37
C LYS A 115 -18.80 -4.82 7.89
N TYR A 116 -18.91 -3.66 7.25
CA TYR A 116 -19.81 -2.59 7.67
C TYR A 116 -21.12 -2.50 6.87
N ALA A 117 -21.31 -3.37 5.87
CA ALA A 117 -22.46 -3.37 4.96
C ALA A 117 -22.70 -2.01 4.28
N ILE A 118 -21.65 -1.37 3.78
CA ILE A 118 -21.67 -0.09 3.07
C ILE A 118 -21.18 -0.23 1.63
N GLY A 119 -21.46 0.76 0.78
CA GLY A 119 -20.92 0.77 -0.59
C GLY A 119 -19.40 0.80 -0.63
N ALA A 120 -18.79 0.08 -1.59
CA ALA A 120 -17.35 0.01 -1.75
C ALA A 120 -16.72 1.40 -2.01
N ASP A 121 -17.44 2.29 -2.70
CA ASP A 121 -17.03 3.67 -2.96
C ASP A 121 -16.90 4.50 -1.66
N LEU A 122 -17.81 4.31 -0.72
CA LEU A 122 -17.73 4.94 0.60
C LEU A 122 -16.61 4.33 1.43
N ALA A 123 -16.45 3.01 1.40
CA ALA A 123 -15.36 2.33 2.10
C ALA A 123 -13.99 2.83 1.61
N MET A 124 -13.80 2.93 0.29
CA MET A 124 -12.58 3.50 -0.30
C MET A 124 -12.35 4.96 0.15
N SER A 125 -13.40 5.81 0.11
CA SER A 125 -13.27 7.20 0.55
C SER A 125 -12.84 7.31 2.01
N ILE A 126 -13.43 6.50 2.90
CA ILE A 126 -13.06 6.49 4.33
C ILE A 126 -11.61 6.05 4.50
N GLN A 127 -11.21 4.93 3.89
CA GLN A 127 -9.86 4.39 3.98
C GLN A 127 -8.80 5.38 3.49
N ASP A 128 -9.00 5.92 2.28
CA ASP A 128 -8.04 6.81 1.65
C ASP A 128 -7.86 8.12 2.40
N ILE A 129 -8.97 8.71 2.84
CA ILE A 129 -8.92 9.98 3.55
C ILE A 129 -8.38 9.77 4.98
N ALA A 130 -8.68 8.65 5.63
CA ALA A 130 -8.10 8.30 6.92
C ALA A 130 -6.57 8.22 6.84
N LEU A 131 -6.04 7.47 5.87
CA LEU A 131 -4.60 7.38 5.62
C LEU A 131 -3.97 8.74 5.31
N ALA A 132 -4.61 9.54 4.45
CA ALA A 132 -4.12 10.87 4.07
C ALA A 132 -4.09 11.86 5.24
N GLU A 133 -5.02 11.75 6.19
CA GLU A 133 -5.08 12.61 7.38
C GLU A 133 -4.37 11.97 8.60
N GLY A 134 -3.68 10.82 8.42
CA GLY A 134 -2.88 10.17 9.46
C GLY A 134 -3.72 9.50 10.57
N VAL A 135 -4.90 9.00 10.21
CA VAL A 135 -5.79 8.25 11.10
C VAL A 135 -5.76 6.77 10.69
N ASP A 136 -5.71 5.89 11.68
CA ASP A 136 -5.84 4.45 11.43
C ASP A 136 -7.18 4.15 10.75
N PRO A 137 -7.22 3.41 9.63
CA PRO A 137 -8.46 3.16 8.89
C PRO A 137 -9.53 2.44 9.72
N GLU A 138 -9.17 1.43 10.53
CA GLU A 138 -10.18 0.74 11.35
C GLU A 138 -10.82 1.68 12.37
N LEU A 139 -9.99 2.52 13.01
CA LEU A 139 -10.48 3.55 13.94
C LEU A 139 -11.36 4.57 13.23
N ALA A 140 -11.01 4.98 12.00
CA ALA A 140 -11.80 5.90 11.19
C ALA A 140 -13.19 5.32 10.83
N PHE A 141 -13.25 4.05 10.46
CA PHE A 141 -14.53 3.36 10.20
C PHE A 141 -15.39 3.29 11.45
N GLU A 142 -14.83 2.93 12.59
CA GLU A 142 -15.56 2.86 13.85
C GLU A 142 -16.06 4.25 14.29
N LEU A 143 -15.25 5.29 14.10
CA LEU A 143 -15.66 6.67 14.37
C LEU A 143 -16.87 7.06 13.50
N VAL A 144 -16.80 6.85 12.19
CA VAL A 144 -17.91 7.16 11.27
C VAL A 144 -19.16 6.31 11.59
N ARG A 145 -18.97 5.04 11.95
CA ARG A 145 -20.06 4.16 12.38
C ARG A 145 -20.78 4.70 13.61
N VAL A 146 -20.03 5.11 14.62
CA VAL A 146 -20.59 5.64 15.87
C VAL A 146 -21.26 6.98 15.64
N GLU A 147 -20.67 7.88 14.85
CA GLU A 147 -21.16 9.23 14.62
C GLU A 147 -22.43 9.29 13.77
N SER A 148 -22.44 8.60 12.67
CA SER A 148 -23.53 8.74 11.67
C SER A 148 -24.16 7.44 11.21
N ARG A 149 -23.64 6.29 11.61
CA ARG A 149 -23.95 4.98 10.99
C ARG A 149 -23.79 5.03 9.47
N PHE A 150 -22.72 5.70 9.03
CA PHE A 150 -22.37 5.92 7.62
C PHE A 150 -23.41 6.75 6.82
N ASN A 151 -24.28 7.52 7.49
CA ASN A 151 -25.23 8.40 6.82
C ASN A 151 -24.56 9.76 6.49
N PRO A 152 -24.32 10.08 5.19
CA PRO A 152 -23.67 11.33 4.80
C PRO A 152 -24.54 12.57 5.04
N ARG A 153 -25.84 12.40 5.26
CA ARG A 153 -26.79 13.48 5.52
C ARG A 153 -27.26 13.55 6.97
N ALA A 154 -26.56 12.86 7.89
CA ALA A 154 -26.90 12.88 9.29
C ALA A 154 -26.81 14.30 9.88
N VAL A 155 -27.80 14.67 10.69
CA VAL A 155 -27.80 15.92 11.45
C VAL A 155 -28.18 15.60 12.88
N SER A 156 -27.33 16.00 13.84
CA SER A 156 -27.64 15.79 15.25
C SER A 156 -28.55 16.92 15.80
N PRO A 157 -29.23 16.69 16.95
CA PRO A 157 -30.03 17.74 17.61
C PRO A 157 -29.22 19.00 17.95
N VAL A 158 -27.89 18.87 18.15
CA VAL A 158 -26.99 19.99 18.44
C VAL A 158 -26.36 20.61 17.20
N GLY A 159 -26.73 20.11 16.00
CA GLY A 159 -26.31 20.68 14.72
C GLY A 159 -25.00 20.13 14.14
N ALA A 160 -24.49 19.01 14.64
CA ALA A 160 -23.38 18.29 14.00
C ALA A 160 -23.81 17.69 12.67
N LEU A 161 -22.90 17.62 11.69
CA LEU A 161 -23.23 17.36 10.29
C LEU A 161 -22.41 16.21 9.67
N GLY A 162 -23.09 15.38 8.89
CA GLY A 162 -22.51 14.42 7.96
C GLY A 162 -21.89 13.18 8.62
N LEU A 163 -21.02 12.50 7.88
CA LEU A 163 -20.44 11.21 8.24
C LEU A 163 -19.71 11.22 9.59
N THR A 164 -18.94 12.26 9.84
CA THR A 164 -18.11 12.43 11.05
C THR A 164 -18.77 13.30 12.12
N GLN A 165 -20.03 13.69 11.92
CA GLN A 165 -20.77 14.57 12.81
C GLN A 165 -19.98 15.83 13.21
N LEU A 166 -19.41 16.48 12.20
CA LEU A 166 -18.58 17.66 12.40
C LEU A 166 -19.43 18.87 12.75
N MET A 167 -19.09 19.55 13.84
CA MET A 167 -19.74 20.82 14.21
C MET A 167 -19.39 21.91 13.19
N PRO A 168 -20.36 22.73 12.72
CA PRO A 168 -20.07 23.83 11.79
C PRO A 168 -19.04 24.83 12.30
N ALA A 169 -18.98 25.04 13.61
CA ALA A 169 -17.95 25.89 14.22
C ALA A 169 -16.55 25.30 14.03
N THR A 170 -16.39 24.01 14.29
CA THR A 170 -15.13 23.28 14.08
C THR A 170 -14.74 23.26 12.59
N ALA A 171 -15.70 23.04 11.71
CA ALA A 171 -15.45 23.07 10.26
C ALA A 171 -14.90 24.43 9.81
N ARG A 172 -15.46 25.54 10.31
CA ARG A 172 -14.99 26.90 10.00
C ARG A 172 -13.61 27.22 10.56
N LEU A 173 -13.24 26.65 11.70
CA LEU A 173 -11.87 26.78 12.22
C LEU A 173 -10.85 26.08 11.33
N LEU A 174 -11.20 24.93 10.76
CA LEU A 174 -10.33 24.14 9.89
C LEU A 174 -10.32 24.63 8.43
N SER A 175 -11.44 25.21 7.97
CA SER A 175 -11.65 25.72 6.64
C SER A 175 -12.50 26.98 6.67
N PRO A 176 -11.87 28.18 6.82
CA PRO A 176 -12.58 29.46 6.86
C PRO A 176 -13.45 29.66 5.60
N GLY A 177 -14.68 30.14 5.79
CA GLY A 177 -15.62 30.38 4.72
C GLY A 177 -16.40 29.15 4.21
N ILE A 178 -16.17 27.96 4.79
CA ILE A 178 -16.91 26.76 4.40
C ILE A 178 -18.42 26.93 4.67
N SER A 179 -19.23 26.61 3.67
CA SER A 179 -20.69 26.60 3.77
C SER A 179 -21.20 25.31 4.41
N ARG A 180 -22.43 25.37 4.98
CA ARG A 180 -23.10 24.18 5.50
C ARG A 180 -23.24 23.07 4.44
N GLN A 181 -23.49 23.42 3.18
CA GLN A 181 -23.65 22.46 2.10
C GLN A 181 -22.33 21.73 1.80
N GLN A 182 -21.21 22.44 1.81
CA GLN A 182 -19.89 21.84 1.62
C GLN A 182 -19.50 20.90 2.77
N ILE A 183 -20.00 21.13 4.00
CA ILE A 183 -19.78 20.19 5.11
C ILE A 183 -20.50 18.86 4.88
N PHE A 184 -21.58 18.80 4.09
CA PHE A 184 -22.24 17.54 3.72
C PHE A 184 -21.59 16.82 2.55
N ASP A 185 -20.64 17.47 1.85
CA ASP A 185 -19.84 16.77 0.86
C ASP A 185 -19.02 15.66 1.54
N ARG A 186 -19.08 14.46 0.96
CA ARG A 186 -18.49 13.25 1.54
C ARG A 186 -17.02 13.43 1.89
N GLU A 187 -16.25 13.82 0.89
CA GLU A 187 -14.80 13.91 1.04
C GLU A 187 -14.39 15.07 1.96
N THR A 188 -15.05 16.20 1.83
CA THR A 188 -14.85 17.36 2.69
C THR A 188 -15.15 17.02 4.15
N ASN A 189 -16.27 16.34 4.43
CA ASN A 189 -16.66 15.95 5.77
C ASN A 189 -15.65 14.98 6.41
N LEU A 190 -15.30 13.91 5.69
CA LEU A 190 -14.32 12.94 6.15
C LEU A 190 -12.96 13.58 6.40
N ARG A 191 -12.48 14.39 5.46
CA ARG A 191 -11.18 15.07 5.56
C ARG A 191 -11.13 16.01 6.77
N LEU A 192 -12.11 16.85 6.94
CA LEU A 192 -12.14 17.80 8.08
C LEU A 192 -12.33 17.07 9.40
N GLY A 193 -13.19 16.04 9.46
CA GLY A 193 -13.41 15.26 10.66
C GLY A 193 -12.17 14.49 11.11
N PHE A 194 -11.48 13.81 10.19
CA PHE A 194 -10.26 13.08 10.51
C PHE A 194 -9.09 14.01 10.83
N ARG A 195 -8.97 15.13 10.13
CA ARG A 195 -7.98 16.18 10.47
C ARG A 195 -8.21 16.71 11.86
N PHE A 196 -9.45 17.00 12.23
CA PHE A 196 -9.80 17.43 13.60
C PHE A 196 -9.43 16.35 14.60
N PHE A 197 -9.82 15.09 14.36
CA PHE A 197 -9.48 13.98 15.24
C PHE A 197 -7.96 13.81 15.41
N ASN A 198 -7.19 13.82 14.31
CA ASN A 198 -5.73 13.72 14.36
C ASN A 198 -5.10 14.91 15.11
N SER A 199 -5.67 16.11 14.99
CA SER A 199 -5.22 17.26 15.77
C SER A 199 -5.41 17.05 17.29
N LEU A 200 -6.51 16.41 17.68
CA LEU A 200 -6.76 16.03 19.08
C LEU A 200 -5.81 14.94 19.56
N VAL A 201 -5.52 13.93 18.74
CA VAL A 201 -4.52 12.90 19.06
C VAL A 201 -3.15 13.54 19.33
N LYS A 202 -2.74 14.50 18.49
CA LYS A 202 -1.49 15.26 18.70
C LYS A 202 -1.56 16.12 19.96
N TYR A 203 -2.67 16.79 20.22
CA TYR A 203 -2.88 17.63 21.41
C TYR A 203 -2.75 16.80 22.70
N TYR A 204 -3.33 15.60 22.73
CA TYR A 204 -3.23 14.68 23.86
C TYR A 204 -2.02 13.73 23.78
N LYS A 205 -0.96 14.11 23.04
CA LYS A 205 0.34 13.40 22.97
C LYS A 205 0.23 11.91 22.59
N GLY A 206 -0.71 11.57 21.73
CA GLY A 206 -0.94 10.20 21.27
C GLY A 206 -1.99 9.42 22.08
N ASP A 207 -2.57 10.00 23.13
CA ASP A 207 -3.67 9.36 23.85
C ASP A 207 -4.97 9.39 23.02
N VAL A 208 -5.20 8.29 22.28
CA VAL A 208 -6.38 8.10 21.44
C VAL A 208 -7.67 8.14 22.26
N ARG A 209 -7.66 7.63 23.49
CA ARG A 209 -8.85 7.65 24.38
C ARG A 209 -9.26 9.08 24.72
N LEU A 210 -8.31 9.90 25.16
CA LEU A 210 -8.57 11.31 25.46
C LEU A 210 -8.98 12.08 24.20
N ALA A 211 -8.35 11.80 23.06
CA ALA A 211 -8.70 12.41 21.78
C ALA A 211 -10.16 12.09 21.37
N LEU A 212 -10.60 10.85 21.52
CA LEU A 212 -11.99 10.45 21.27
C LEU A 212 -12.96 11.14 22.21
N LEU A 213 -12.64 11.23 23.50
CA LEU A 213 -13.46 11.95 24.46
C LEU A 213 -13.57 13.44 24.12
N ALA A 214 -12.46 14.05 23.70
CA ALA A 214 -12.44 15.45 23.27
C ALA A 214 -13.18 15.67 21.94
N TYR A 215 -13.12 14.71 21.03
CA TYR A 215 -13.90 14.74 19.79
C TYR A 215 -15.40 14.83 20.10
N ASN A 216 -15.88 13.99 21.01
CA ASN A 216 -17.29 13.90 21.38
C ASN A 216 -17.76 15.05 22.31
N ARG A 217 -16.98 15.44 23.31
CA ARG A 217 -17.38 16.38 24.37
C ARG A 217 -16.82 17.80 24.18
N GLY A 218 -15.92 17.99 23.24
CA GLY A 218 -15.08 19.17 23.09
C GLY A 218 -13.83 19.13 23.99
N PRO A 219 -12.67 19.58 23.48
CA PRO A 219 -11.40 19.55 24.22
C PRO A 219 -11.46 20.38 25.51
N THR A 220 -12.05 21.56 25.50
CA THR A 220 -12.22 22.40 26.69
C THR A 220 -12.92 21.68 27.84
N THR A 221 -13.92 20.84 27.53
CA THR A 221 -14.62 20.07 28.56
C THR A 221 -13.73 18.99 29.17
N VAL A 222 -12.98 18.27 28.30
CA VAL A 222 -12.05 17.22 28.73
C VAL A 222 -10.94 17.82 29.59
N ASP A 223 -10.32 18.90 29.14
CA ASP A 223 -9.23 19.58 29.85
C ASP A 223 -9.69 20.10 31.26
N ARG A 224 -10.87 20.67 31.31
CA ARG A 224 -11.45 21.13 32.57
C ARG A 224 -11.66 19.98 33.57
N LEU A 225 -12.18 18.83 33.10
CA LEU A 225 -12.38 17.66 33.97
C LEU A 225 -11.05 17.08 34.45
N LEU A 226 -10.06 16.96 33.55
CA LEU A 226 -8.72 16.51 33.92
C LEU A 226 -8.06 17.44 34.96
N ALA A 227 -8.19 18.76 34.78
CA ALA A 227 -7.67 19.73 35.73
C ALA A 227 -8.35 19.64 37.14
N GLN A 228 -9.57 19.13 37.17
CA GLN A 228 -10.32 18.87 38.42
C GLN A 228 -10.06 17.47 39.01
N GLY A 229 -9.19 16.65 38.40
CA GLY A 229 -8.95 15.27 38.80
C GLY A 229 -10.13 14.32 38.51
N VAL A 230 -11.07 14.72 37.64
CA VAL A 230 -12.27 13.96 37.28
C VAL A 230 -12.03 13.22 35.99
N ASP A 231 -12.32 11.91 35.96
CA ASP A 231 -12.26 11.12 34.72
C ASP A 231 -13.27 11.66 33.70
N PRO A 232 -12.81 12.09 32.47
CA PRO A 232 -13.71 12.61 31.46
C PRO A 232 -14.50 11.51 30.72
N SER A 233 -14.39 10.24 31.09
CA SER A 233 -15.04 9.10 30.43
C SER A 233 -16.57 9.25 30.43
N ASN A 234 -17.18 8.94 29.28
CA ASN A 234 -18.63 8.90 29.08
C ASN A 234 -19.07 7.67 28.26
N GLY A 235 -18.16 6.69 28.08
CA GLY A 235 -18.41 5.50 27.28
C GLY A 235 -18.14 5.65 25.79
N TYR A 236 -17.98 6.89 25.26
CA TYR A 236 -17.80 7.11 23.82
C TYR A 236 -16.52 6.44 23.26
N ALA A 237 -15.40 6.60 23.95
CA ALA A 237 -14.16 5.96 23.52
C ALA A 237 -14.31 4.43 23.45
N THR A 238 -15.01 3.83 24.40
CA THR A 238 -15.33 2.38 24.38
C THR A 238 -16.22 2.00 23.20
N LEU A 239 -17.19 2.83 22.83
CA LEU A 239 -18.05 2.59 21.67
C LEU A 239 -17.26 2.57 20.35
N VAL A 240 -16.26 3.45 20.23
CA VAL A 240 -15.44 3.57 19.02
C VAL A 240 -14.35 2.50 18.99
N THR A 241 -13.64 2.24 20.09
CA THR A 241 -12.51 1.30 20.08
C THR A 241 -12.92 -0.15 20.33
N GLY A 242 -14.13 -0.41 20.80
CA GLY A 242 -14.54 -1.73 21.29
C GLY A 242 -13.80 -2.19 22.55
N VAL A 243 -12.83 -1.44 23.01
CA VAL A 243 -12.01 -1.74 24.20
C VAL A 243 -12.67 -1.13 25.42
N ARG A 244 -13.21 -1.97 26.30
CA ARG A 244 -13.62 -1.51 27.64
C ARG A 244 -12.36 -1.07 28.38
N ALA A 245 -12.38 0.16 28.92
CA ALA A 245 -11.34 0.60 29.86
C ALA A 245 -11.20 -0.48 30.94
N GLY A 246 -10.03 -1.13 31.00
CA GLY A 246 -9.76 -2.13 32.01
C GLY A 246 -10.05 -1.53 33.39
N ARG A 247 -10.83 -2.24 34.20
CA ARG A 247 -10.88 -1.97 35.62
C ARG A 247 -9.49 -2.30 36.15
N ASN A 248 -8.71 -1.28 36.43
CA ASN A 248 -7.53 -1.49 37.28
C ASN A 248 -8.07 -1.91 38.66
N ASN A 249 -7.89 -3.18 38.98
CA ASN A 249 -8.01 -3.67 40.33
C ASN A 249 -6.79 -3.21 41.14
#